data_ef6677a5a014038392ab26abba9f6f9e
#
_entry.id   ef6677a5a014038392ab26abba9f6f9e
#
_cell.length_a   1.000
_cell.length_b   1.000
_cell.length_c   1.000
_cell.angle_alpha   90.00
_cell.angle_beta   90.00
_cell.angle_gamma   90.00
#
_symmetry.space_group_name_H-M   'P 1'
#
loop_
_entity.id
_entity.type
_entity.pdbx_description
1 polymer ?
#
loop_
_entity_poly.entity_id
_entity_poly.type
_entity_poly.pdbx_seq_one_letter_code
_entity_poly.pdbx_strand_id
1 'polypeptide(L)'
;MKDSHAEICEEVMVMNFIQFHKELFGVNSKFSEYAANHAGTQEFFFEGPGLFQVDLEKYAFLVYEGVVLKYHISPLGKMLYDNFYTRNSFIGLLPNIFYFDDYFEYTTLGNIRGLKIPLSALEAYPDDLKNELFLRNIQRELFWKDSAARMLGLNLKEKIYYILSIIHSFRGINPWDNTYSIPKYITHEILANVANVSRTRVSYVMSELQKENVITYSKEGKIVILDIDFLHDSCGY
;
A
#
# COMPACT_ATOMS: atom_id res chain seq x y z
N MET A 1 2.26 -40.23 5.81
CA MET A 1 2.88 -39.70 4.58
C MET A 1 2.00 -38.63 3.84
N LYS A 2 0.85 -38.23 4.40
CA LYS A 2 -0.01 -37.17 3.78
C LYS A 2 0.21 -35.77 4.41
N ASP A 3 0.79 -35.72 5.61
CA ASP A 3 0.92 -34.43 6.33
C ASP A 3 2.14 -33.60 5.93
N SER A 4 3.20 -34.26 5.40
CA SER A 4 4.44 -33.55 5.00
C SER A 4 4.30 -32.67 3.75
N HIS A 5 3.32 -32.96 2.87
CA HIS A 5 3.11 -32.14 1.67
C HIS A 5 2.31 -30.87 1.95
N ALA A 6 1.43 -30.88 2.98
CA ALA A 6 0.67 -29.71 3.40
C ALA A 6 1.60 -28.68 4.09
N GLU A 7 2.44 -29.14 5.03
CA GLU A 7 3.41 -28.26 5.71
C GLU A 7 4.43 -27.63 4.76
N ILE A 8 4.95 -28.38 3.78
CA ILE A 8 5.89 -27.84 2.79
C ILE A 8 5.19 -26.81 1.86
N CYS A 9 3.92 -27.02 1.52
CA CYS A 9 3.16 -26.05 0.73
C CYS A 9 2.86 -24.78 1.53
N GLU A 10 2.58 -24.85 2.83
CA GLU A 10 2.35 -23.67 3.68
C GLU A 10 3.63 -22.86 3.89
N GLU A 11 4.75 -23.49 4.25
CA GLU A 11 6.03 -22.77 4.38
C GLU A 11 6.51 -22.12 3.08
N VAL A 12 6.36 -22.78 1.95
CA VAL A 12 6.72 -22.22 0.63
C VAL A 12 5.78 -21.09 0.25
N MET A 13 4.48 -21.17 0.57
CA MET A 13 3.53 -20.08 0.30
C MET A 13 3.81 -18.85 1.17
N VAL A 14 4.09 -19.02 2.46
CA VAL A 14 4.39 -17.90 3.38
C VAL A 14 5.72 -17.24 3.00
N MET A 15 6.78 -18.00 2.72
CA MET A 15 8.05 -17.44 2.25
C MET A 15 7.89 -16.71 0.91
N ASN A 16 7.13 -17.24 -0.02
CA ASN A 16 6.86 -16.57 -1.30
C ASN A 16 6.02 -15.29 -1.13
N PHE A 17 5.10 -15.23 -0.17
CA PHE A 17 4.29 -14.04 0.08
C PHE A 17 5.14 -12.87 0.63
N ILE A 18 5.96 -13.11 1.65
CA ILE A 18 6.87 -12.09 2.21
C ILE A 18 7.92 -11.68 1.18
N GLN A 19 8.49 -12.63 0.44
CA GLN A 19 9.46 -12.37 -0.62
C GLN A 19 8.81 -11.60 -1.76
N PHE A 20 7.63 -12.01 -2.20
CA PHE A 20 6.84 -11.34 -3.23
C PHE A 20 6.52 -9.89 -2.83
N HIS A 21 6.12 -9.66 -1.57
CA HIS A 21 5.88 -8.30 -1.06
C HIS A 21 7.14 -7.45 -1.05
N LYS A 22 8.26 -8.01 -0.60
CA LYS A 22 9.56 -7.30 -0.64
C LYS A 22 9.96 -6.93 -2.07
N GLU A 23 9.71 -7.80 -3.02
CA GLU A 23 9.99 -7.57 -4.44
C GLU A 23 9.00 -6.57 -5.05
N LEU A 24 7.71 -6.71 -4.75
CA LEU A 24 6.65 -5.85 -5.25
C LEU A 24 6.81 -4.39 -4.80
N PHE A 25 7.19 -4.20 -3.53
CA PHE A 25 7.42 -2.88 -2.93
C PHE A 25 8.89 -2.49 -2.86
N GLY A 26 9.78 -3.34 -3.34
CA GLY A 26 11.21 -3.09 -3.43
C GLY A 26 11.56 -1.93 -4.37
N VAL A 27 12.73 -1.35 -4.15
CA VAL A 27 13.25 -0.24 -4.96
C VAL A 27 13.65 -0.76 -6.33
N ASN A 28 13.01 -0.29 -7.39
CA ASN A 28 13.62 -0.32 -8.70
C ASN A 28 14.53 0.92 -8.84
N SER A 29 15.77 0.78 -8.33
CA SER A 29 16.76 1.86 -8.37
C SER A 29 17.07 2.32 -9.79
N LYS A 30 17.15 1.38 -10.74
CA LYS A 30 17.46 1.69 -12.15
C LYS A 30 16.37 2.56 -12.78
N PHE A 31 15.10 2.23 -12.55
CA PHE A 31 14.02 3.05 -13.11
C PHE A 31 13.98 4.43 -12.47
N SER A 32 14.08 4.52 -11.14
CA SER A 32 14.08 5.81 -10.44
C SER A 32 15.22 6.70 -10.88
N GLU A 33 16.41 6.14 -11.06
CA GLU A 33 17.58 6.84 -11.54
C GLU A 33 17.42 7.30 -13.00
N TYR A 34 16.90 6.43 -13.87
CA TYR A 34 16.64 6.78 -15.26
C TYR A 34 15.59 7.89 -15.36
N ALA A 35 14.47 7.76 -14.61
CA ALA A 35 13.40 8.74 -14.60
C ALA A 35 13.88 10.10 -14.08
N ALA A 36 14.70 10.14 -13.02
CA ALA A 36 15.21 11.38 -12.46
C ALA A 36 16.11 12.14 -13.42
N ASN A 37 16.83 11.43 -14.31
CA ASN A 37 17.76 12.00 -15.29
C ASN A 37 17.10 12.29 -16.66
N HIS A 38 15.84 11.90 -16.85
CA HIS A 38 15.17 12.06 -18.15
C HIS A 38 14.62 13.46 -18.33
N ALA A 39 14.81 14.04 -19.53
CA ALA A 39 14.28 15.35 -19.90
C ALA A 39 12.75 15.42 -19.74
N GLY A 40 12.26 16.47 -19.10
CA GLY A 40 10.85 16.71 -18.85
C GLY A 40 10.30 16.12 -17.54
N THR A 41 11.05 15.23 -16.87
CA THR A 41 10.72 14.78 -15.51
C THR A 41 10.98 15.91 -14.52
N GLN A 42 10.06 16.08 -13.57
CA GLN A 42 10.14 17.11 -12.55
C GLN A 42 9.96 16.50 -11.16
N GLU A 43 10.78 16.91 -10.20
CA GLU A 43 10.47 16.65 -8.80
C GLU A 43 9.21 17.40 -8.41
N PHE A 44 8.39 16.77 -7.58
CA PHE A 44 7.26 17.44 -6.97
C PHE A 44 7.26 17.22 -5.46
N PHE A 45 6.73 18.19 -4.76
CA PHE A 45 6.43 18.15 -3.34
C PHE A 45 4.99 18.60 -3.14
N PHE A 46 4.24 17.85 -2.36
CA PHE A 46 2.90 18.19 -1.96
C PHE A 46 2.84 18.21 -0.43
N GLU A 47 2.42 19.35 0.13
CA GLU A 47 2.24 19.50 1.56
C GLU A 47 0.84 19.01 1.95
N GLY A 48 0.81 17.89 2.65
CA GLY A 48 -0.44 17.22 3.02
C GLY A 48 -0.64 17.14 4.53
N PRO A 49 -1.74 16.53 4.99
CA PRO A 49 -2.70 15.72 4.24
C PRO A 49 -3.69 16.56 3.40
N GLY A 50 -4.20 15.98 2.33
CA GLY A 50 -5.21 16.64 1.51
C GLY A 50 -5.47 15.97 0.14
N LEU A 51 -6.42 16.54 -0.59
CA LEU A 51 -6.76 16.09 -1.93
C LEU A 51 -5.55 16.29 -2.85
N PHE A 52 -5.09 15.18 -3.45
CA PHE A 52 -3.97 15.18 -4.37
C PHE A 52 -4.51 15.20 -5.81
N GLN A 53 -4.56 16.39 -6.38
CA GLN A 53 -5.00 16.56 -7.76
C GLN A 53 -3.93 16.11 -8.74
N VAL A 54 -4.27 15.14 -9.58
CA VAL A 54 -3.39 14.54 -10.59
C VAL A 54 -3.99 14.67 -11.97
N ASP A 55 -3.18 15.07 -12.94
CA ASP A 55 -3.53 15.05 -14.37
C ASP A 55 -2.94 13.77 -14.99
N LEU A 56 -3.69 12.67 -14.88
CA LEU A 56 -3.26 11.35 -15.34
C LEU A 56 -3.35 11.18 -16.86
N GLU A 57 -3.94 12.13 -17.57
CA GLU A 57 -3.93 12.13 -19.04
C GLU A 57 -2.56 12.56 -19.60
N LYS A 58 -1.81 13.32 -18.82
CA LYS A 58 -0.52 13.87 -19.23
C LYS A 58 0.67 13.32 -18.47
N TYR A 59 0.46 12.90 -17.23
CA TYR A 59 1.56 12.58 -16.33
C TYR A 59 1.33 11.28 -15.55
N ALA A 60 2.41 10.54 -15.35
CA ALA A 60 2.51 9.55 -14.28
C ALA A 60 3.28 10.15 -13.09
N PHE A 61 3.01 9.64 -11.90
CA PHE A 61 3.66 10.09 -10.66
C PHE A 61 4.35 8.92 -9.98
N LEU A 62 5.67 9.04 -9.77
CA LEU A 62 6.43 8.09 -8.96
C LEU A 62 6.56 8.65 -7.55
N VAL A 63 6.04 7.95 -6.56
CA VAL A 63 6.11 8.33 -5.15
C VAL A 63 7.44 7.88 -4.56
N TYR A 64 8.21 8.79 -3.97
CA TYR A 64 9.45 8.49 -3.23
C TYR A 64 9.22 8.44 -1.72
N GLU A 65 8.35 9.31 -1.24
CA GLU A 65 8.07 9.46 0.18
C GLU A 65 6.60 9.79 0.40
N GLY A 66 6.04 9.27 1.48
CA GLY A 66 4.66 9.46 1.88
C GLY A 66 3.72 8.39 1.37
N VAL A 67 2.42 8.62 1.55
CA VAL A 67 1.36 7.69 1.17
C VAL A 67 0.24 8.46 0.48
N VAL A 68 -0.14 7.98 -0.70
CA VAL A 68 -1.33 8.42 -1.44
C VAL A 68 -2.36 7.31 -1.42
N LEU A 69 -3.59 7.64 -1.12
CA LEU A 69 -4.74 6.75 -1.17
C LEU A 69 -5.56 7.06 -2.41
N LYS A 70 -5.90 6.04 -3.18
CA LYS A 70 -6.94 6.09 -4.22
C LYS A 70 -8.25 5.66 -3.57
N TYR A 71 -9.30 6.40 -3.78
CA TYR A 71 -10.63 6.08 -3.28
C TYR A 71 -11.71 6.52 -4.26
N HIS A 72 -12.88 5.95 -4.11
CA HIS A 72 -14.09 6.44 -4.76
C HIS A 72 -15.17 6.73 -3.73
N ILE A 73 -16.09 7.59 -4.09
CA ILE A 73 -17.25 7.90 -3.27
C ILE A 73 -18.42 7.06 -3.75
N SER A 74 -18.93 6.19 -2.89
CA SER A 74 -20.10 5.39 -3.20
C SER A 74 -21.34 6.28 -3.42
N PRO A 75 -22.41 5.78 -4.06
CA PRO A 75 -23.68 6.53 -4.20
C PRO A 75 -24.28 6.98 -2.84
N LEU A 76 -23.90 6.34 -1.75
CA LEU A 76 -24.29 6.70 -0.39
C LEU A 76 -23.37 7.72 0.28
N GLY A 77 -22.44 8.32 -0.46
CA GLY A 77 -21.46 9.30 0.04
C GLY A 77 -20.34 8.71 0.90
N LYS A 78 -20.15 7.39 0.87
CA LYS A 78 -19.09 6.72 1.65
C LYS A 78 -17.81 6.61 0.85
N MET A 79 -16.69 7.01 1.46
CA MET A 79 -15.35 6.77 0.92
C MET A 79 -15.03 5.26 0.96
N LEU A 80 -14.67 4.70 -0.18
CA LEU A 80 -14.21 3.33 -0.32
C LEU A 80 -12.80 3.36 -0.91
N TYR A 81 -11.81 2.95 -0.11
CA TYR A 81 -10.43 2.93 -0.54
C TYR A 81 -10.17 1.74 -1.48
N ASP A 82 -9.52 2.04 -2.59
CA ASP A 82 -9.22 1.09 -3.65
C ASP A 82 -7.73 0.67 -3.62
N ASN A 83 -6.83 1.63 -3.41
CA ASN A 83 -5.40 1.38 -3.50
C ASN A 83 -4.59 2.30 -2.60
N PHE A 84 -3.40 1.81 -2.19
CA PHE A 84 -2.38 2.58 -1.47
C PHE A 84 -1.13 2.70 -2.34
N TYR A 85 -0.71 3.93 -2.59
CA TYR A 85 0.53 4.23 -3.26
C TYR A 85 1.55 4.71 -2.24
N THR A 86 2.61 3.94 -2.10
CA THR A 86 3.70 4.21 -1.17
C THR A 86 5.00 4.41 -1.94
N ARG A 87 6.13 4.39 -1.25
CA ARG A 87 7.45 4.49 -1.88
C ARG A 87 7.58 3.51 -3.06
N ASN A 88 8.09 4.02 -4.18
CA ASN A 88 8.27 3.32 -5.47
C ASN A 88 6.96 2.88 -6.15
N SER A 89 5.83 3.44 -5.73
CA SER A 89 4.58 3.26 -6.44
C SER A 89 4.42 4.28 -7.55
N PHE A 90 3.83 3.83 -8.66
CA PHE A 90 3.41 4.70 -9.74
C PHE A 90 1.91 4.94 -9.69
N ILE A 91 1.50 6.17 -9.91
CA ILE A 91 0.12 6.59 -10.12
C ILE A 91 -0.01 6.98 -11.59
N GLY A 92 -1.03 6.46 -12.28
CA GLY A 92 -1.35 6.87 -13.66
C GLY A 92 -0.60 6.16 -14.77
N LEU A 93 0.09 5.04 -14.50
CA LEU A 93 0.78 4.26 -15.53
C LEU A 93 -0.13 3.35 -16.33
N LEU A 94 -1.13 2.79 -15.69
CA LEU A 94 -2.13 2.00 -16.40
C LEU A 94 -3.25 2.94 -16.82
N PRO A 95 -3.60 2.98 -18.11
CA PRO A 95 -4.82 3.65 -18.50
C PRO A 95 -5.97 3.03 -17.70
N ASN A 96 -6.90 3.86 -17.25
CA ASN A 96 -8.14 3.37 -16.67
C ASN A 96 -8.83 2.49 -17.71
N ILE A 97 -8.53 1.18 -17.69
CA ILE A 97 -9.03 0.19 -18.65
C ILE A 97 -10.54 0.01 -18.49
N PHE A 98 -11.07 0.43 -17.36
CA PHE A 98 -12.48 0.34 -17.02
C PHE A 98 -13.08 1.75 -17.07
N TYR A 99 -13.89 2.02 -18.08
CA TYR A 99 -14.66 3.25 -18.28
C TYR A 99 -15.64 3.61 -17.14
N PHE A 100 -15.61 2.87 -16.05
CA PHE A 100 -16.39 3.12 -14.82
C PHE A 100 -15.64 3.96 -13.79
N ASP A 101 -14.43 4.42 -14.11
CA ASP A 101 -13.51 5.06 -13.16
C ASP A 101 -13.63 6.59 -13.09
N ASP A 102 -14.73 7.17 -13.59
CA ASP A 102 -14.95 8.62 -13.59
C ASP A 102 -15.02 9.28 -12.20
N TYR A 103 -14.84 8.48 -11.12
CA TYR A 103 -15.06 8.93 -9.74
C TYR A 103 -13.94 8.58 -8.77
N PHE A 104 -12.75 8.23 -9.25
CA PHE A 104 -11.62 8.04 -8.34
C PHE A 104 -10.94 9.36 -8.00
N GLU A 105 -10.74 9.56 -6.73
CA GLU A 105 -9.96 10.67 -6.19
C GLU A 105 -8.72 10.13 -5.49
N TYR A 106 -7.73 11.00 -5.33
CA TYR A 106 -6.50 10.71 -4.63
C TYR A 106 -6.37 11.63 -3.44
N THR A 107 -6.00 11.10 -2.29
CA THR A 107 -5.71 11.88 -1.09
C THR A 107 -4.36 11.47 -0.50
N THR A 108 -3.66 12.42 0.09
CA THR A 108 -2.41 12.14 0.79
C THR A 108 -2.67 12.02 2.28
N LEU A 109 -1.92 11.17 2.95
CA LEU A 109 -1.97 11.03 4.42
C LEU A 109 -0.96 11.93 5.15
N GLY A 110 -0.12 12.62 4.40
CA GLY A 110 0.91 13.54 4.87
C GLY A 110 1.64 14.14 3.68
N ASN A 111 2.84 14.66 3.91
CA ASN A 111 3.67 15.19 2.84
C ASN A 111 4.07 14.09 1.86
N ILE A 112 4.07 14.43 0.57
CA ILE A 112 4.46 13.53 -0.52
C ILE A 112 5.60 14.15 -1.30
N ARG A 113 6.59 13.33 -1.64
CA ARG A 113 7.67 13.68 -2.57
C ARG A 113 7.78 12.64 -3.66
N GLY A 114 8.14 13.06 -4.85
CA GLY A 114 8.30 12.12 -5.95
C GLY A 114 8.67 12.79 -7.26
N LEU A 115 8.50 12.03 -8.35
CA LEU A 115 8.68 12.51 -9.72
C LEU A 115 7.35 12.58 -10.44
N LYS A 116 7.15 13.68 -11.14
CA LYS A 116 6.12 13.88 -12.12
C LYS A 116 6.73 13.65 -13.51
N ILE A 117 6.27 12.64 -14.21
CA ILE A 117 6.85 12.13 -15.45
C ILE A 117 5.82 12.32 -16.57
N PRO A 118 6.11 13.10 -17.62
CA PRO A 118 5.22 13.19 -18.78
C PRO A 118 5.03 11.80 -19.41
N LEU A 119 3.79 11.43 -19.76
CA LEU A 119 3.52 10.14 -20.40
C LEU A 119 4.26 10.02 -21.73
N SER A 120 4.41 11.13 -22.48
CA SER A 120 5.22 11.17 -23.71
C SER A 120 6.70 10.85 -23.48
N ALA A 121 7.22 11.14 -22.29
CA ALA A 121 8.60 10.79 -21.94
C ALA A 121 8.78 9.29 -21.76
N LEU A 122 7.73 8.57 -21.29
CA LEU A 122 7.77 7.11 -21.12
C LEU A 122 7.94 6.37 -22.46
N GLU A 123 7.50 6.97 -23.57
CA GLU A 123 7.68 6.38 -24.90
C GLU A 123 9.17 6.24 -25.27
N ALA A 124 9.99 7.18 -24.81
CA ALA A 124 11.43 7.19 -25.05
C ALA A 124 12.24 6.27 -24.13
N TYR A 125 11.58 5.67 -23.12
CA TYR A 125 12.26 4.77 -22.20
C TYR A 125 12.65 3.45 -22.88
N PRO A 126 13.76 2.81 -22.50
CA PRO A 126 14.12 1.48 -22.96
C PRO A 126 12.98 0.47 -22.72
N ASP A 127 12.78 -0.43 -23.67
CA ASP A 127 11.63 -1.35 -23.64
C ASP A 127 11.67 -2.31 -22.44
N ASP A 128 12.85 -2.72 -22.00
CA ASP A 128 13.03 -3.54 -20.80
C ASP A 128 12.58 -2.81 -19.54
N LEU A 129 12.90 -1.53 -19.39
CA LEU A 129 12.43 -0.70 -18.28
C LEU A 129 10.93 -0.45 -18.33
N LYS A 130 10.37 -0.21 -19.52
CA LYS A 130 8.91 -0.04 -19.70
C LYS A 130 8.18 -1.31 -19.29
N ASN A 131 8.62 -2.45 -19.81
CA ASN A 131 7.99 -3.76 -19.52
C ASN A 131 8.05 -4.10 -18.02
N GLU A 132 9.20 -3.89 -17.39
CA GLU A 132 9.34 -4.10 -15.94
C GLU A 132 8.41 -3.19 -15.15
N LEU A 133 8.34 -1.91 -15.52
CA LEU A 133 7.47 -0.93 -14.88
C LEU A 133 5.99 -1.32 -14.98
N PHE A 134 5.52 -1.65 -16.20
CA PHE A 134 4.15 -2.07 -16.42
C PHE A 134 3.82 -3.35 -15.65
N LEU A 135 4.70 -4.35 -15.70
CA LEU A 135 4.49 -5.62 -15.00
C LEU A 135 4.36 -5.39 -13.47
N ARG A 136 5.26 -4.61 -12.88
CA ARG A 136 5.19 -4.28 -11.44
C ARG A 136 3.92 -3.53 -11.07
N ASN A 137 3.48 -2.60 -11.93
CA ASN A 137 2.26 -1.86 -11.68
C ASN A 137 1.02 -2.78 -11.75
N ILE A 138 0.94 -3.67 -12.75
CA ILE A 138 -0.10 -4.69 -12.84
C ILE A 138 -0.10 -5.60 -11.60
N GLN A 139 1.06 -6.08 -11.17
CA GLN A 139 1.18 -6.91 -9.97
C GLN A 139 0.66 -6.20 -8.72
N ARG A 140 0.95 -4.90 -8.56
CA ARG A 140 0.43 -4.09 -7.44
C ARG A 140 -1.09 -3.93 -7.48
N GLU A 141 -1.65 -3.63 -8.65
CA GLU A 141 -3.10 -3.51 -8.81
C GLU A 141 -3.80 -4.85 -8.51
N LEU A 142 -3.25 -5.97 -9.01
CA LEU A 142 -3.77 -7.30 -8.72
C LEU A 142 -3.68 -7.65 -7.24
N PHE A 143 -2.57 -7.29 -6.58
CA PHE A 143 -2.40 -7.49 -5.14
C PHE A 143 -3.50 -6.76 -4.34
N TRP A 144 -3.80 -5.50 -4.67
CA TRP A 144 -4.85 -4.76 -3.97
C TRP A 144 -6.23 -5.34 -4.19
N LYS A 145 -6.53 -5.79 -5.41
CA LYS A 145 -7.80 -6.47 -5.73
C LYS A 145 -7.93 -7.80 -4.99
N ASP A 146 -6.87 -8.60 -4.94
CA ASP A 146 -6.86 -9.83 -4.16
C ASP A 146 -7.01 -9.55 -2.65
N SER A 147 -6.31 -8.56 -2.13
CA SER A 147 -6.43 -8.12 -0.73
C SER A 147 -7.85 -7.68 -0.38
N ALA A 148 -8.51 -6.92 -1.25
CA ALA A 148 -9.89 -6.52 -1.05
C ALA A 148 -10.84 -7.73 -1.06
N ALA A 149 -10.64 -8.68 -1.98
CA ALA A 149 -11.43 -9.91 -2.06
C ALA A 149 -11.27 -10.78 -0.80
N ARG A 150 -10.04 -10.96 -0.31
CA ARG A 150 -9.75 -11.69 0.93
C ARG A 150 -10.45 -11.06 2.13
N MET A 151 -10.40 -9.74 2.25
CA MET A 151 -11.08 -9.03 3.34
C MET A 151 -12.59 -9.27 3.40
N LEU A 152 -13.24 -9.67 2.30
CA LEU A 152 -14.68 -9.99 2.33
C LEU A 152 -14.97 -11.22 3.19
N GLY A 153 -14.08 -12.21 3.21
CA GLY A 153 -14.24 -13.44 4.01
C GLY A 153 -13.84 -13.31 5.48
N LEU A 154 -13.11 -12.26 5.85
CA LEU A 154 -12.56 -12.09 7.19
C LEU A 154 -13.56 -11.45 8.15
N ASN A 155 -13.51 -11.86 9.43
CA ASN A 155 -14.21 -11.16 10.51
C ASN A 155 -13.50 -9.82 10.83
N LEU A 156 -14.06 -9.02 11.73
CA LEU A 156 -13.52 -7.69 12.01
C LEU A 156 -12.09 -7.70 12.56
N LYS A 157 -11.78 -8.60 13.51
CA LYS A 157 -10.43 -8.71 14.10
C LYS A 157 -9.42 -9.09 13.03
N GLU A 158 -9.74 -10.12 12.26
CA GLU A 158 -8.90 -10.62 11.16
C GLU A 158 -8.67 -9.52 10.09
N LYS A 159 -9.70 -8.73 9.75
CA LYS A 159 -9.53 -7.58 8.84
C LYS A 159 -8.50 -6.58 9.34
N ILE A 160 -8.58 -6.23 10.61
CA ILE A 160 -7.63 -5.27 11.20
C ILE A 160 -6.22 -5.87 11.24
N TYR A 161 -6.09 -7.13 11.63
CA TYR A 161 -4.79 -7.83 11.63
C TYR A 161 -4.18 -7.84 10.22
N TYR A 162 -4.98 -8.21 9.23
CA TYR A 162 -4.58 -8.23 7.83
C TYR A 162 -4.12 -6.86 7.33
N ILE A 163 -4.88 -5.81 7.60
CA ILE A 163 -4.53 -4.44 7.23
C ILE A 163 -3.23 -3.99 7.91
N LEU A 164 -3.05 -4.29 9.20
CA LEU A 164 -1.83 -3.95 9.93
C LEU A 164 -0.61 -4.69 9.36
N SER A 165 -0.74 -5.97 9.01
CA SER A 165 0.33 -6.77 8.41
C SER A 165 0.72 -6.24 7.03
N ILE A 166 -0.27 -5.87 6.20
CA ILE A 166 -0.02 -5.23 4.90
C ILE A 166 0.70 -3.89 5.08
N ILE A 167 0.21 -3.01 5.95
CA ILE A 167 0.84 -1.70 6.20
C ILE A 167 2.27 -1.87 6.72
N HIS A 168 2.50 -2.86 7.56
CA HIS A 168 3.85 -3.22 7.99
C HIS A 168 4.76 -3.61 6.81
N SER A 169 4.25 -4.39 5.87
CA SER A 169 5.00 -4.84 4.68
C SER A 169 5.36 -3.71 3.73
N PHE A 170 4.60 -2.60 3.71
CA PHE A 170 4.90 -1.42 2.87
C PHE A 170 6.10 -0.62 3.32
N ARG A 171 6.55 -0.79 4.52
CA ARG A 171 7.81 -0.24 4.95
C ARG A 171 8.90 -0.98 4.19
N GLY A 172 9.23 -0.44 3.03
CA GLY A 172 10.50 -0.79 2.40
C GLY A 172 11.52 -0.74 3.52
N ILE A 173 12.05 -1.90 3.84
CA ILE A 173 12.93 -2.18 4.96
C ILE A 173 13.93 -1.04 5.03
N ASN A 174 13.75 -0.15 6.00
CA ASN A 174 14.89 0.59 6.49
C ASN A 174 15.64 -0.43 7.35
N PRO A 175 16.79 -0.96 6.89
CA PRO A 175 17.49 -2.03 7.60
C PRO A 175 17.94 -1.60 9.00
N TRP A 176 17.88 -0.29 9.29
CA TRP A 176 18.31 0.34 10.52
C TRP A 176 17.17 0.65 11.49
N ASP A 177 15.92 0.50 11.06
CA ASP A 177 14.75 0.76 11.91
C ASP A 177 14.11 -0.56 12.34
N ASN A 178 14.66 -1.18 13.39
CA ASN A 178 14.09 -2.36 14.05
C ASN A 178 12.76 -2.07 14.77
N THR A 179 12.24 -0.85 14.69
CA THR A 179 10.95 -0.51 15.28
C THR A 179 9.83 -0.74 14.28
N TYR A 180 8.95 -1.67 14.57
CA TYR A 180 7.72 -1.96 13.82
C TYR A 180 6.64 -0.88 14.05
N SER A 181 6.99 0.41 13.96
CA SER A 181 6.02 1.49 14.18
C SER A 181 5.29 1.86 12.90
N ILE A 182 3.96 1.89 12.95
CA ILE A 182 3.11 2.40 11.87
C ILE A 182 3.11 3.93 11.93
N PRO A 183 3.24 4.62 10.78
CA PRO A 183 3.22 6.08 10.77
C PRO A 183 1.97 6.65 11.43
N LYS A 184 2.12 7.77 12.18
CA LYS A 184 1.02 8.37 12.96
C LYS A 184 -0.18 8.85 12.12
N TYR A 185 0.00 9.04 10.83
CA TYR A 185 -1.07 9.40 9.91
C TYR A 185 -1.99 8.22 9.58
N ILE A 186 -1.59 6.98 9.88
CA ILE A 186 -2.46 5.81 9.84
C ILE A 186 -3.27 5.79 11.13
N THR A 187 -4.42 6.41 11.10
CA THR A 187 -5.31 6.56 12.26
C THR A 187 -6.36 5.45 12.29
N HIS A 188 -7.06 5.31 13.42
CA HIS A 188 -8.23 4.41 13.50
C HIS A 188 -9.31 4.75 12.46
N GLU A 189 -9.41 6.01 12.04
CA GLU A 189 -10.32 6.45 10.97
C GLU A 189 -9.91 5.82 9.63
N ILE A 190 -8.61 5.90 9.28
CA ILE A 190 -8.09 5.29 8.05
C ILE A 190 -8.29 3.77 8.07
N LEU A 191 -7.96 3.11 9.19
CA LEU A 191 -8.17 1.67 9.34
C LEU A 191 -9.66 1.30 9.20
N ALA A 192 -10.56 2.11 9.75
CA ALA A 192 -12.01 1.91 9.67
C ALA A 192 -12.52 2.02 8.24
N ASN A 193 -12.05 3.01 7.51
CA ASN A 193 -12.43 3.23 6.12
C ASN A 193 -11.91 2.09 5.22
N VAL A 194 -10.66 1.65 5.41
CA VAL A 194 -10.09 0.53 4.66
C VAL A 194 -10.82 -0.79 4.97
N ALA A 195 -11.11 -1.06 6.25
CA ALA A 195 -11.84 -2.25 6.67
C ALA A 195 -13.35 -2.19 6.35
N ASN A 196 -13.85 -1.04 5.91
CA ASN A 196 -15.27 -0.77 5.67
C ASN A 196 -16.15 -1.00 6.93
N VAL A 197 -15.69 -0.50 8.08
CA VAL A 197 -16.36 -0.59 9.38
C VAL A 197 -16.41 0.78 10.08
N SER A 198 -17.05 0.88 11.24
CA SER A 198 -17.02 2.11 12.03
C SER A 198 -15.71 2.25 12.82
N ARG A 199 -15.25 3.49 13.00
CA ARG A 199 -14.08 3.83 13.82
C ARG A 199 -14.15 3.25 15.24
N THR A 200 -15.35 3.26 15.85
CA THR A 200 -15.57 2.71 17.20
C THR A 200 -15.21 1.23 17.26
N ARG A 201 -15.60 0.46 16.24
CA ARG A 201 -15.30 -0.97 16.16
C ARG A 201 -13.79 -1.22 16.01
N VAL A 202 -13.11 -0.40 15.19
CA VAL A 202 -11.64 -0.46 15.08
C VAL A 202 -10.98 -0.14 16.43
N SER A 203 -11.42 0.93 17.10
CA SER A 203 -10.87 1.32 18.41
C SER A 203 -11.02 0.22 19.45
N TYR A 204 -12.11 -0.54 19.40
CA TYR A 204 -12.31 -1.69 20.26
C TYR A 204 -11.26 -2.79 19.98
N VAL A 205 -11.09 -3.20 18.71
CA VAL A 205 -10.09 -4.22 18.31
C VAL A 205 -8.68 -3.78 18.65
N MET A 206 -8.32 -2.51 18.39
CA MET A 206 -7.00 -1.99 18.74
C MET A 206 -6.73 -2.00 20.25
N SER A 207 -7.78 -1.76 21.07
CA SER A 207 -7.66 -1.88 22.54
C SER A 207 -7.47 -3.32 23.00
N GLU A 208 -8.07 -4.30 22.33
CA GLU A 208 -7.84 -5.72 22.59
C GLU A 208 -6.41 -6.11 22.22
N LEU A 209 -5.93 -5.76 21.03
CA LEU A 209 -4.54 -6.00 20.63
C LEU A 209 -3.52 -5.40 21.59
N GLN A 210 -3.81 -4.22 22.14
CA GLN A 210 -2.95 -3.60 23.15
C GLN A 210 -2.95 -4.39 24.46
N LYS A 211 -4.09 -4.90 24.92
CA LYS A 211 -4.18 -5.75 26.11
C LYS A 211 -3.46 -7.09 25.94
N GLU A 212 -3.49 -7.63 24.73
CA GLU A 212 -2.82 -8.87 24.32
C GLU A 212 -1.31 -8.66 24.07
N ASN A 213 -0.79 -7.42 24.21
CA ASN A 213 0.60 -7.02 23.94
C ASN A 213 1.05 -7.29 22.49
N VAL A 214 0.13 -7.35 21.54
CA VAL A 214 0.44 -7.46 20.11
C VAL A 214 0.86 -6.12 19.55
N ILE A 215 0.26 -5.03 20.06
CA ILE A 215 0.61 -3.65 19.72
C ILE A 215 0.81 -2.80 20.99
N THR A 216 1.48 -1.67 20.80
CA THR A 216 1.50 -0.56 21.76
C THR A 216 1.45 0.78 21.04
N TYR A 217 1.37 1.87 21.79
CA TYR A 217 1.46 3.23 21.24
C TYR A 217 2.72 3.91 21.75
N SER A 218 3.48 4.50 20.84
CA SER A 218 4.62 5.35 21.20
C SER A 218 4.15 6.61 21.92
N LYS A 219 5.09 7.36 22.54
CA LYS A 219 4.81 8.68 23.12
C LYS A 219 4.25 9.69 22.11
N GLU A 220 4.54 9.47 20.83
CA GLU A 220 4.07 10.30 19.70
C GLU A 220 2.72 9.84 19.14
N GLY A 221 2.10 8.81 19.73
CA GLY A 221 0.83 8.24 19.29
C GLY A 221 0.93 7.33 18.06
N LYS A 222 2.13 6.87 17.68
CA LYS A 222 2.30 5.88 16.61
C LYS A 222 1.91 4.50 17.10
N ILE A 223 1.24 3.71 16.28
CA ILE A 223 1.01 2.30 16.54
C ILE A 223 2.35 1.57 16.36
N VAL A 224 2.77 0.82 17.37
CA VAL A 224 3.97 -0.02 17.34
C VAL A 224 3.52 -1.47 17.41
N ILE A 225 3.84 -2.25 16.39
CA ILE A 225 3.59 -3.70 16.37
C ILE A 225 4.70 -4.37 17.20
N LEU A 226 4.33 -5.13 18.18
CA LEU A 226 5.23 -5.88 19.07
C LEU A 226 5.37 -7.34 18.63
N ASP A 227 4.32 -7.90 18.03
CA ASP A 227 4.25 -9.28 17.57
C ASP A 227 3.64 -9.32 16.15
N ILE A 228 4.52 -9.34 15.16
CA ILE A 228 4.11 -9.40 13.75
C ILE A 228 3.68 -10.82 13.38
N ASP A 229 4.30 -11.83 13.96
CA ASP A 229 4.01 -13.23 13.66
C ASP A 229 2.59 -13.56 14.09
N PHE A 230 2.16 -13.08 15.27
CA PHE A 230 0.76 -13.20 15.69
C PHE A 230 -0.23 -12.61 14.68
N LEU A 231 0.10 -11.45 14.07
CA LEU A 231 -0.78 -10.82 13.08
C LEU A 231 -0.85 -11.66 11.81
N HIS A 232 0.25 -12.26 11.38
CA HIS A 232 0.31 -13.11 10.20
C HIS A 232 -0.46 -14.41 10.42
N ASP A 233 -0.19 -15.12 11.50
CA ASP A 233 -0.85 -16.39 11.84
C ASP A 233 -2.36 -16.24 12.00
N SER A 234 -2.80 -15.10 12.58
CA SER A 234 -4.21 -14.79 12.79
C SER A 234 -4.97 -14.45 11.50
N CYS A 235 -4.27 -14.25 10.39
CA CYS A 235 -4.86 -13.95 9.08
C CYS A 235 -4.90 -15.19 8.16
N GLY A 236 -4.44 -16.35 8.65
CA GLY A 236 -4.43 -17.60 7.89
C GLY A 236 -3.38 -17.61 6.76
N TYR A 237 -2.19 -17.03 7.02
CA TYR A 237 -1.02 -17.08 6.15
C TYR A 237 -0.03 -18.12 6.63
#